data_f2819b140edc8d056ded129c3e4bf277
#
_entry.id   f2819b140edc8d056ded129c3e4bf277
#
_cell.length_a   1.000
_cell.length_b   1.000
_cell.length_c   1.000
_cell.angle_alpha   90.00
_cell.angle_beta   90.00
_cell.angle_gamma   90.00
#
_symmetry.space_group_name_H-M   'P 1'
#
loop_
_entity.id
_entity.type
_entity.pdbx_description
1 polymer ?
#
loop_
_entity_poly.entity_id
_entity_poly.type
_entity_poly.pdbx_seq_one_letter_code
_entity_poly.pdbx_strand_id
1 'polypeptide(L)'
;MAAIVSLAEALEAQDAVAVALALRNGTATVPLLPVDGPPQVRVFRRGDADKYMLLLFSSPETYARMVPEEVDLETAEYDAAALKDFLATNLGVLEAVWFDVAGPHAMQATPQDVLDALELG
;
A
#
# COMPACT_ATOMS: atom_id res chain seq x y z
N MET A 1 9.72 -25.96 -5.95
CA MET A 1 9.29 -24.64 -6.37
C MET A 1 8.72 -23.88 -5.19
N ALA A 2 9.25 -22.72 -4.92
CA ALA A 2 8.75 -21.92 -3.81
C ALA A 2 7.39 -21.33 -4.16
N ALA A 3 6.44 -21.45 -3.24
CA ALA A 3 5.16 -20.79 -3.38
C ALA A 3 5.33 -19.28 -3.29
N ILE A 4 4.56 -18.54 -4.07
CA ILE A 4 4.53 -17.09 -3.94
C ILE A 4 3.79 -16.75 -2.65
N VAL A 5 4.48 -16.07 -1.74
CA VAL A 5 3.90 -15.66 -0.47
C VAL A 5 2.99 -14.46 -0.71
N SER A 6 1.80 -14.49 -0.16
CA SER A 6 0.89 -13.35 -0.25
C SER A 6 1.41 -12.17 0.56
N LEU A 7 0.92 -10.97 0.25
CA LEU A 7 1.30 -9.79 1.01
C LEU A 7 0.92 -9.96 2.50
N ALA A 8 -0.24 -10.53 2.79
CA ALA A 8 -0.65 -10.77 4.17
C ALA A 8 0.33 -11.68 4.91
N GLU A 9 0.75 -12.77 4.27
CA GLU A 9 1.70 -13.70 4.86
C GLU A 9 3.07 -13.06 5.08
N ALA A 10 3.53 -12.26 4.12
CA ALA A 10 4.80 -11.56 4.22
C ALA A 10 4.79 -10.55 5.38
N LEU A 11 3.68 -9.84 5.56
CA LEU A 11 3.53 -8.90 6.66
C LEU A 11 3.47 -9.62 8.01
N GLU A 12 2.78 -10.76 8.07
CA GLU A 12 2.73 -11.57 9.29
C GLU A 12 4.12 -12.01 9.70
N ALA A 13 4.95 -12.37 8.75
CA ALA A 13 6.34 -12.77 9.01
C ALA A 13 7.25 -11.58 9.32
N GLN A 14 6.80 -10.35 9.08
CA GLN A 14 7.60 -9.12 9.23
C GLN A 14 8.90 -9.20 8.44
N ASP A 15 8.82 -9.77 7.24
CA ASP A 15 9.98 -10.01 6.37
C ASP A 15 9.93 -9.04 5.18
N ALA A 16 10.81 -8.05 5.20
CA ALA A 16 10.85 -7.01 4.17
C ALA A 16 11.12 -7.59 2.76
N VAL A 17 11.95 -8.61 2.67
CA VAL A 17 12.25 -9.25 1.39
C VAL A 17 11.00 -9.97 0.84
N ALA A 18 10.28 -10.67 1.72
CA ALA A 18 9.04 -11.33 1.32
C ALA A 18 7.97 -10.33 0.90
N VAL A 19 7.89 -9.19 1.60
CA VAL A 19 6.95 -8.12 1.22
C VAL A 19 7.29 -7.59 -0.18
N ALA A 20 8.57 -7.35 -0.46
CA ALA A 20 9.01 -6.89 -1.78
C ALA A 20 8.65 -7.90 -2.87
N LEU A 21 8.87 -9.18 -2.62
CA LEU A 21 8.51 -10.24 -3.57
C LEU A 21 7.01 -10.33 -3.79
N ALA A 22 6.22 -10.20 -2.71
CA ALA A 22 4.76 -10.22 -2.82
C ALA A 22 4.25 -9.06 -3.66
N LEU A 23 4.82 -7.87 -3.49
CA LEU A 23 4.45 -6.69 -4.28
C LEU A 23 4.83 -6.83 -5.74
N ARG A 24 5.98 -7.44 -6.04
CA ARG A 24 6.43 -7.63 -7.43
C ARG A 24 5.63 -8.69 -8.18
N ASN A 25 5.14 -9.68 -7.48
CA ASN A 25 4.49 -10.85 -8.10
C ASN A 25 2.98 -10.92 -7.88
N GLY A 26 2.42 -9.98 -7.15
CA GLY A 26 1.00 -9.95 -6.83
C GLY A 26 0.45 -8.53 -6.88
N THR A 27 -0.52 -8.28 -6.02
CA THR A 27 -1.16 -6.97 -5.92
C THR A 27 -1.23 -6.51 -4.47
N ALA A 28 -1.42 -5.20 -4.29
CA ALA A 28 -1.75 -4.62 -3.00
C ALA A 28 -3.07 -3.87 -3.13
N THR A 29 -3.85 -3.89 -2.06
CA THR A 29 -5.11 -3.15 -2.02
C THR A 29 -4.81 -1.68 -1.72
N VAL A 30 -5.28 -0.80 -2.59
CA VAL A 30 -5.06 0.64 -2.50
C VAL A 30 -6.40 1.31 -2.23
N PRO A 31 -6.50 2.15 -1.17
CA PRO A 31 -7.75 2.88 -0.93
C PRO A 31 -7.96 3.97 -1.96
N LEU A 32 -9.21 4.15 -2.39
CA LEU A 32 -9.58 5.17 -3.36
C LEU A 32 -10.48 6.20 -2.71
N LEU A 33 -10.45 7.41 -3.25
CA LEU A 33 -11.39 8.46 -2.86
C LEU A 33 -12.77 8.12 -3.41
N PRO A 34 -13.84 8.28 -2.59
CA PRO A 34 -15.21 8.01 -3.04
C PRO A 34 -15.74 9.20 -3.87
N VAL A 35 -15.17 9.39 -5.05
CA VAL A 35 -15.54 10.49 -5.97
C VAL A 35 -15.94 9.93 -7.32
N ASP A 36 -16.78 10.66 -8.02
CA ASP A 36 -17.17 10.32 -9.39
C ASP A 36 -16.00 10.61 -10.32
N GLY A 37 -15.93 9.87 -11.43
CA GLY A 37 -14.89 10.07 -12.43
C GLY A 37 -13.76 9.06 -12.30
N PRO A 38 -12.58 9.35 -12.89
CA PRO A 38 -11.45 8.43 -12.83
C PRO A 38 -11.03 8.12 -11.40
N PRO A 39 -10.64 6.87 -11.12
CA PRO A 39 -10.21 6.50 -9.77
C PRO A 39 -9.03 7.33 -9.30
N GLN A 40 -9.09 7.78 -8.04
CA GLN A 40 -8.03 8.55 -7.42
C GLN A 40 -7.61 7.87 -6.11
N VAL A 41 -6.31 7.64 -5.95
CA VAL A 41 -5.78 7.04 -4.74
C VAL A 41 -6.00 7.98 -3.56
N ARG A 42 -6.53 7.42 -2.47
CA ARG A 42 -6.70 8.15 -1.23
C ARG A 42 -5.39 8.09 -0.45
N VAL A 43 -4.77 9.25 -0.23
CA VAL A 43 -3.57 9.36 0.61
C VAL A 43 -3.95 10.07 1.89
N PHE A 44 -3.16 9.86 2.93
CA PHE A 44 -3.47 10.36 4.28
C PHE A 44 -2.36 11.29 4.73
N ARG A 45 -2.70 12.27 5.56
CA ARG A 45 -1.76 13.22 6.10
C ARG A 45 -1.75 13.13 7.62
N ARG A 46 -0.57 13.09 8.17
CA ARG A 46 -0.39 13.02 9.61
C ARG A 46 -0.38 14.46 10.18
N GLY A 47 -1.47 14.84 10.87
CA GLY A 47 -1.57 16.16 11.49
C GLY A 47 -1.28 17.29 10.53
N ASP A 48 -0.28 18.11 10.85
CA ASP A 48 0.13 19.27 10.04
C ASP A 48 1.29 18.98 9.11
N ALA A 49 1.60 17.71 8.86
CA ALA A 49 2.71 17.33 7.98
C ALA A 49 2.53 17.90 6.57
N ASP A 50 3.64 18.29 5.94
CA ASP A 50 3.63 18.82 4.59
C ASP A 50 3.44 17.73 3.53
N LYS A 51 3.74 16.49 3.88
CA LYS A 51 3.69 15.36 2.96
C LYS A 51 2.64 14.35 3.40
N TYR A 52 2.34 13.44 2.48
CA TYR A 52 1.30 12.43 2.67
C TYR A 52 1.89 11.05 2.93
N MET A 53 1.05 10.19 3.51
CA MET A 53 1.35 8.77 3.67
C MET A 53 0.52 7.99 2.68
N LEU A 54 1.15 7.02 2.00
CA LEU A 54 0.44 6.04 1.20
C LEU A 54 0.18 4.83 2.07
N LEU A 55 -1.08 4.43 2.17
CA LEU A 55 -1.45 3.25 2.94
C LEU A 55 -1.79 2.12 1.98
N LEU A 56 -1.09 1.02 2.11
CA LEU A 56 -1.33 -0.19 1.32
C LEU A 56 -1.84 -1.28 2.25
N PHE A 57 -2.75 -2.10 1.74
CA PHE A 57 -3.40 -3.13 2.53
C PHE A 57 -3.28 -4.48 1.83
N SER A 58 -3.24 -5.54 2.64
CA SER A 58 -3.20 -6.89 2.11
C SER A 58 -4.57 -7.35 1.60
N SER A 59 -5.65 -6.67 2.02
CA SER A 59 -7.01 -6.96 1.57
C SER A 59 -7.92 -5.76 1.83
N PRO A 60 -9.09 -5.69 1.16
CA PRO A 60 -10.07 -4.65 1.47
C PRO A 60 -10.55 -4.69 2.92
N GLU A 61 -10.57 -5.87 3.53
CA GLU A 61 -10.99 -6.05 4.91
C GLU A 61 -10.06 -5.35 5.89
N THR A 62 -8.75 -5.37 5.64
CA THR A 62 -7.80 -4.67 6.52
C THR A 62 -7.95 -3.17 6.42
N TYR A 63 -8.32 -2.65 5.25
CA TYR A 63 -8.66 -1.24 5.12
C TYR A 63 -9.93 -0.90 5.91
N ALA A 64 -10.96 -1.73 5.80
CA ALA A 64 -12.21 -1.51 6.52
C ALA A 64 -11.99 -1.47 8.03
N ARG A 65 -11.06 -2.24 8.55
CA ARG A 65 -10.72 -2.21 9.99
C ARG A 65 -10.13 -0.88 10.43
N MET A 66 -9.43 -0.18 9.53
CA MET A 66 -8.85 1.12 9.84
C MET A 66 -9.93 2.20 9.93
N VAL A 67 -10.98 2.09 9.14
CA VAL A 67 -12.05 3.08 9.06
C VAL A 67 -13.43 2.44 9.25
N PRO A 68 -13.66 1.81 10.42
CA PRO A 68 -14.87 0.99 10.63
C PRO A 68 -16.16 1.80 10.56
N GLU A 69 -16.10 3.12 10.69
CA GLU A 69 -17.27 3.99 10.66
C GLU A 69 -17.67 4.40 9.24
N GLU A 70 -16.78 4.19 8.26
CA GLU A 70 -17.09 4.51 6.87
C GLU A 70 -17.82 3.34 6.21
N VAL A 71 -18.80 3.66 5.36
CA VAL A 71 -19.67 2.64 4.75
C VAL A 71 -19.45 2.46 3.25
N ASP A 72 -19.02 3.48 2.54
CA ASP A 72 -18.85 3.43 1.09
C ASP A 72 -17.37 3.37 0.71
N LEU A 73 -16.67 2.36 1.23
CA LEU A 73 -15.24 2.20 0.97
C LEU A 73 -14.98 1.73 -0.45
N GLU A 74 -14.06 2.41 -1.12
CA GLU A 74 -13.63 2.03 -2.45
C GLU A 74 -12.16 1.66 -2.42
N THR A 75 -11.79 0.58 -3.10
CA THR A 75 -10.43 0.09 -3.20
C THR A 75 -10.15 -0.39 -4.62
N ALA A 76 -8.88 -0.51 -4.95
CA ALA A 76 -8.44 -1.14 -6.19
C ALA A 76 -7.22 -2.00 -5.88
N GLU A 77 -7.02 -3.03 -6.70
CA GLU A 77 -5.82 -3.85 -6.60
C GLU A 77 -4.79 -3.30 -7.57
N TYR A 78 -3.66 -2.87 -7.03
CA TYR A 78 -2.56 -2.35 -7.84
C TYR A 78 -1.46 -3.41 -7.94
N ASP A 79 -1.06 -3.73 -9.17
CA ASP A 79 0.10 -4.59 -9.40
C ASP A 79 1.40 -3.78 -9.31
N ALA A 80 2.54 -4.45 -9.53
CA ALA A 80 3.84 -3.79 -9.42
C ALA A 80 3.98 -2.60 -10.37
N ALA A 81 3.50 -2.72 -11.60
CA ALA A 81 3.59 -1.65 -12.59
C ALA A 81 2.80 -0.42 -12.16
N ALA A 82 1.57 -0.63 -11.67
CA ALA A 82 0.72 0.47 -11.20
C ALA A 82 1.31 1.14 -9.96
N LEU A 83 1.83 0.37 -9.02
CA LEU A 83 2.48 0.91 -7.82
C LEU A 83 3.72 1.71 -8.17
N LYS A 84 4.57 1.19 -9.07
CA LYS A 84 5.76 1.90 -9.53
C LYS A 84 5.41 3.25 -10.14
N ASP A 85 4.43 3.27 -11.01
CA ASP A 85 4.00 4.49 -11.68
C ASP A 85 3.50 5.52 -10.67
N PHE A 86 2.65 5.09 -9.73
CA PHE A 86 2.13 5.97 -8.70
C PHE A 86 3.24 6.54 -7.81
N LEU A 87 4.15 5.67 -7.35
CA LEU A 87 5.24 6.09 -6.47
C LEU A 87 6.20 7.04 -7.18
N ALA A 88 6.58 6.74 -8.42
CA ALA A 88 7.47 7.59 -9.19
C ALA A 88 6.87 8.98 -9.43
N THR A 89 5.58 9.01 -9.74
CA THR A 89 4.87 10.27 -10.00
C THR A 89 4.75 11.13 -8.74
N ASN A 90 4.59 10.51 -7.58
CA ASN A 90 4.27 11.20 -6.33
C ASN A 90 5.40 11.17 -5.29
N LEU A 91 6.59 10.75 -5.68
CA LEU A 91 7.70 10.54 -4.74
C LEU A 91 8.00 11.78 -3.90
N GLY A 92 7.92 12.96 -4.49
CA GLY A 92 8.22 14.21 -3.81
C GLY A 92 7.19 14.64 -2.77
N VAL A 93 5.99 14.08 -2.80
CA VAL A 93 4.90 14.45 -1.88
C VAL A 93 4.56 13.37 -0.87
N LEU A 94 5.22 12.21 -0.94
CA LEU A 94 5.00 11.12 0.00
C LEU A 94 6.14 11.07 1.03
N GLU A 95 5.77 10.94 2.31
CA GLU A 95 6.77 10.82 3.38
C GLU A 95 6.97 9.38 3.83
N ALA A 96 5.96 8.53 3.66
CA ALA A 96 6.03 7.15 4.13
C ALA A 96 5.02 6.28 3.40
N VAL A 97 5.30 4.97 3.37
CA VAL A 97 4.36 3.94 2.93
C VAL A 97 4.12 3.02 4.12
N TRP A 98 2.86 2.82 4.47
CA TRP A 98 2.46 1.93 5.55
C TRP A 98 1.69 0.75 5.00
N PHE A 99 1.94 -0.43 5.55
CA PHE A 99 1.25 -1.67 5.19
C PHE A 99 0.38 -2.11 6.36
N ASP A 100 -0.91 -2.39 6.10
CA ASP A 100 -1.86 -2.91 7.09
C ASP A 100 -1.80 -2.17 8.43
N VAL A 101 -1.85 -0.84 8.38
CA VAL A 101 -1.58 0.03 9.52
C VAL A 101 -2.51 -0.23 10.71
N ALA A 102 -3.74 -0.70 10.48
CA ALA A 102 -4.68 -1.03 11.55
C ALA A 102 -4.61 -2.48 12.01
N GLY A 103 -3.79 -3.29 11.36
CA GLY A 103 -3.66 -4.70 11.69
C GLY A 103 -2.52 -4.96 12.68
N PRO A 104 -2.42 -6.21 13.19
CA PRO A 104 -1.36 -6.57 14.13
C PRO A 104 0.03 -6.68 13.48
N HIS A 105 0.10 -6.66 12.16
CA HIS A 105 1.33 -6.86 11.41
C HIS A 105 1.68 -5.64 10.56
N ALA A 106 1.46 -4.44 11.10
CA ALA A 106 1.77 -3.20 10.40
C ALA A 106 3.27 -3.08 10.12
N MET A 107 3.61 -2.54 8.96
CA MET A 107 4.99 -2.33 8.55
C MET A 107 5.10 -0.97 7.85
N GLN A 108 6.23 -0.30 8.02
CA GLN A 108 6.49 0.99 7.39
C GLN A 108 7.73 0.92 6.51
N ALA A 109 7.70 1.65 5.39
CA ALA A 109 8.85 1.80 4.53
C ALA A 109 8.87 3.23 3.97
N THR A 110 10.02 3.65 3.41
CA THR A 110 10.06 4.91 2.69
C THR A 110 9.52 4.70 1.28
N PRO A 111 8.95 5.73 0.65
CA PRO A 111 8.50 5.61 -0.74
C PRO A 111 9.61 5.17 -1.69
N GLN A 112 10.83 5.69 -1.47
CA GLN A 112 11.97 5.33 -2.31
C GLN A 112 12.35 3.86 -2.16
N ASP A 113 12.33 3.33 -0.93
CA ASP A 113 12.65 1.92 -0.70
C ASP A 113 11.64 0.99 -1.37
N VAL A 114 10.35 1.35 -1.32
CA VAL A 114 9.32 0.55 -2.00
C VAL A 114 9.52 0.60 -3.52
N LEU A 115 9.78 1.80 -4.05
CA LEU A 115 10.02 1.97 -5.48
C LEU A 115 11.23 1.15 -5.94
N ASP A 116 12.33 1.22 -5.19
CA ASP A 116 13.55 0.45 -5.49
C ASP A 116 13.26 -1.04 -5.47
N ALA A 117 12.49 -1.51 -4.49
CA ALA A 117 12.11 -2.93 -4.40
C ALA A 117 11.31 -3.39 -5.61
N LEU A 118 10.40 -2.54 -6.09
CA LEU A 118 9.59 -2.84 -7.27
C LEU A 118 10.41 -2.85 -8.56
N GLU A 119 11.48 -2.07 -8.61
CA GLU A 119 12.35 -1.99 -9.79
C GLU A 119 13.36 -3.14 -9.88
N LEU A 120 13.58 -3.87 -8.80
CA LEU A 120 14.52 -5.00 -8.77
C LEU A 120 14.04 -6.24 -9.54
N GLY A 121 12.81 -6.25 -9.98
CA GLY A 121 12.22 -7.37 -10.72
C GLY A 121 12.88 -7.67 -12.09
#